data_928083550838c5804392cb04a0a0a0d3
#
_entry.id   928083550838c5804392cb04a0a0a0d3
#
_cell.length_a   1.000
_cell.length_b   1.000
_cell.length_c   1.000
_cell.angle_alpha   90.00
_cell.angle_beta   90.00
_cell.angle_gamma   90.00
#
_symmetry.space_group_name_H-M   'P 1'
#
loop_
_entity.id
_entity.type
_entity.pdbx_description
1 polymer ?
#
loop_
_entity_poly.entity_id
_entity_poly.type
_entity_poly.pdbx_seq_one_letter_code
_entity_poly.pdbx_strand_id
1 'polypeptide(L)'
;EIPNGACLQLGIGGMPNTIGSMIAQSDLKDLSVHTEMYVDGFVDMAMAGKITGKHKQLDKGRQVFAFAAGTQKLYDYMDRNPDVMGAPVDYTNDVHVISQIDNFISINNAIDCDLFGQVNAESAGIKHISGTGGQLDFAMGAYLSKGGKSFICMSSTVTGKDGTVKSRIVPTLTPGSICTDPRSCTHYIVTEYGMVNLKGLSTWERAEALISVAHPDFREQLIADAEKMHIWRRSNK
;
A
#
# COMPACT_ATOMS: atom_id res chain seq x y z
N GLU A 1 -8.29 10.00 -4.31
CA GLU A 1 -7.08 10.30 -3.55
C GLU A 1 -5.80 10.33 -4.40
N ILE A 2 -5.81 9.73 -5.59
CA ILE A 2 -4.70 9.77 -6.57
C ILE A 2 -4.91 11.00 -7.46
N PRO A 3 -4.03 12.01 -7.43
CA PRO A 3 -4.16 13.17 -8.31
C PRO A 3 -3.62 12.87 -9.72
N ASN A 4 -4.03 13.67 -10.71
CA ASN A 4 -3.36 13.70 -12.00
C ASN A 4 -1.87 14.07 -11.81
N GLY A 5 -0.99 13.48 -12.59
CA GLY A 5 0.45 13.70 -12.48
C GLY A 5 1.14 12.94 -11.35
N ALA A 6 0.42 12.09 -10.59
CA ALA A 6 1.01 11.27 -9.53
C ALA A 6 2.08 10.31 -10.06
N CYS A 7 3.08 10.03 -9.24
CA CYS A 7 4.03 8.95 -9.48
C CYS A 7 3.62 7.72 -8.66
N LEU A 8 3.54 6.56 -9.31
CA LEU A 8 2.95 5.36 -8.74
C LEU A 8 4.01 4.29 -8.44
N GLN A 9 3.83 3.62 -7.30
CA GLN A 9 4.38 2.31 -6.97
C GLN A 9 3.22 1.36 -6.68
N LEU A 10 3.25 0.17 -7.23
CA LEU A 10 2.32 -0.92 -6.95
C LEU A 10 3.06 -2.11 -6.35
N GLY A 11 2.55 -2.62 -5.24
CA GLY A 11 3.03 -3.85 -4.63
C GLY A 11 2.63 -5.09 -5.44
N ILE A 12 3.07 -6.25 -4.97
CA ILE A 12 2.74 -7.56 -5.55
C ILE A 12 1.38 -8.07 -5.06
N GLY A 13 0.72 -8.85 -5.92
CA GLY A 13 -0.51 -9.57 -5.59
C GLY A 13 -1.73 -9.13 -6.39
N GLY A 14 -2.84 -9.82 -6.20
CA GLY A 14 -4.07 -9.62 -6.96
C GLY A 14 -4.68 -8.23 -6.77
N MET A 15 -4.65 -7.70 -5.54
CA MET A 15 -5.27 -6.41 -5.23
C MET A 15 -4.52 -5.23 -5.89
N PRO A 16 -3.20 -5.06 -5.78
CA PRO A 16 -2.48 -4.00 -6.49
C PRO A 16 -2.63 -4.08 -8.02
N ASN A 17 -2.63 -5.29 -8.59
CA ASN A 17 -2.89 -5.47 -10.02
C ASN A 17 -4.30 -5.03 -10.43
N THR A 18 -5.33 -5.38 -9.65
CA THR A 18 -6.70 -4.93 -9.88
C THR A 18 -6.80 -3.41 -9.82
N ILE A 19 -6.17 -2.79 -8.82
CA ILE A 19 -6.12 -1.32 -8.70
C ILE A 19 -5.43 -0.71 -9.93
N GLY A 20 -4.33 -1.30 -10.39
CA GLY A 20 -3.64 -0.87 -11.61
C GLY A 20 -4.54 -0.88 -12.83
N SER A 21 -5.31 -1.96 -13.04
CA SER A 21 -6.29 -2.06 -14.13
C SER A 21 -7.44 -1.05 -14.00
N MET A 22 -7.91 -0.78 -12.77
CA MET A 22 -8.92 0.26 -12.53
C MET A 22 -8.38 1.66 -12.84
N ILE A 23 -7.13 1.95 -12.48
CA ILE A 23 -6.47 3.22 -12.82
C ILE A 23 -6.36 3.37 -14.34
N ALA A 24 -6.02 2.32 -15.06
CA ALA A 24 -5.97 2.34 -16.52
C ALA A 24 -7.31 2.72 -17.17
N GLN A 25 -8.43 2.35 -16.55
CA GLN A 25 -9.79 2.66 -17.02
C GLN A 25 -10.34 4.00 -16.48
N SER A 26 -9.65 4.65 -15.55
CA SER A 26 -10.10 5.90 -14.92
C SER A 26 -9.83 7.13 -15.80
N ASP A 27 -10.29 8.31 -15.36
CA ASP A 27 -10.00 9.60 -15.99
C ASP A 27 -8.65 10.21 -15.60
N LEU A 28 -7.84 9.49 -14.81
CA LEU A 28 -6.51 9.94 -14.39
C LEU A 28 -5.59 10.14 -15.61
N LYS A 29 -4.73 11.15 -15.51
CA LYS A 29 -3.84 11.58 -16.60
C LYS A 29 -2.44 11.90 -16.08
N ASP A 30 -1.48 11.79 -17.01
CA ASP A 30 -0.12 12.25 -16.83
C ASP A 30 0.62 11.58 -15.67
N LEU A 31 0.27 10.32 -15.39
CA LEU A 31 0.88 9.53 -14.34
C LEU A 31 2.36 9.23 -14.66
N SER A 32 3.07 8.83 -13.65
CA SER A 32 4.48 8.43 -13.71
C SER A 32 4.68 7.12 -12.95
N VAL A 33 5.81 6.45 -13.18
CA VAL A 33 6.16 5.20 -12.48
C VAL A 33 7.56 5.32 -11.87
N HIS A 34 7.64 4.95 -10.60
CA HIS A 34 8.87 4.64 -9.90
C HIS A 34 8.57 3.55 -8.87
N THR A 35 9.00 2.34 -9.12
CA THR A 35 8.56 1.15 -8.40
C THR A 35 9.70 0.15 -8.23
N GLU A 36 9.62 -0.70 -7.22
CA GLU A 36 10.53 -1.84 -7.10
C GLU A 36 10.22 -2.87 -8.19
N MET A 37 8.99 -3.38 -8.21
CA MET A 37 8.55 -4.35 -9.21
C MET A 37 7.66 -3.70 -10.27
N TYR A 38 7.99 -3.91 -11.55
CA TYR A 38 7.16 -3.51 -12.67
C TYR A 38 6.15 -4.64 -12.96
N VAL A 39 4.86 -4.31 -13.00
CA VAL A 39 3.75 -5.27 -13.11
C VAL A 39 2.84 -4.96 -14.29
N ASP A 40 2.01 -5.93 -14.71
CA ASP A 40 1.09 -5.79 -15.86
C ASP A 40 0.17 -4.56 -15.76
N GLY A 41 -0.24 -4.15 -14.56
CA GLY A 41 -1.05 -2.95 -14.35
C GLY A 41 -0.41 -1.66 -14.88
N PHE A 42 0.93 -1.55 -14.87
CA PHE A 42 1.62 -0.42 -15.48
C PHE A 42 1.58 -0.49 -17.01
N VAL A 43 1.66 -1.68 -17.58
CA VAL A 43 1.51 -1.86 -19.04
C VAL A 43 0.11 -1.44 -19.48
N ASP A 44 -0.93 -1.84 -18.73
CA ASP A 44 -2.31 -1.44 -19.01
C ASP A 44 -2.47 0.07 -18.98
N MET A 45 -1.93 0.74 -17.96
CA MET A 45 -1.94 2.20 -17.86
C MET A 45 -1.15 2.89 -18.99
N ALA A 46 0.00 2.36 -19.37
CA ALA A 46 0.83 2.90 -20.46
C ALA A 46 0.13 2.77 -21.80
N MET A 47 -0.44 1.59 -22.11
CA MET A 47 -1.20 1.37 -23.35
C MET A 47 -2.49 2.20 -23.42
N ALA A 48 -3.09 2.53 -22.26
CA ALA A 48 -4.21 3.46 -22.17
C ALA A 48 -3.79 4.95 -22.26
N GLY A 49 -2.49 5.25 -22.44
CA GLY A 49 -1.97 6.62 -22.57
C GLY A 49 -2.00 7.41 -21.25
N LYS A 50 -2.06 6.73 -20.11
CA LYS A 50 -2.12 7.36 -18.79
C LYS A 50 -0.74 7.78 -18.27
N ILE A 51 0.33 7.10 -18.70
CA ILE A 51 1.70 7.32 -18.21
C ILE A 51 2.45 8.21 -19.21
N THR A 52 2.84 9.39 -18.77
CA THR A 52 3.65 10.33 -19.56
C THR A 52 4.98 10.67 -18.88
N GLY A 53 5.09 10.47 -17.57
CA GLY A 53 6.29 10.82 -16.80
C GLY A 53 6.63 12.30 -16.77
N LYS A 54 5.79 13.19 -17.33
CA LYS A 54 6.15 14.61 -17.54
C LYS A 54 6.27 15.44 -16.28
N HIS A 55 5.59 15.03 -15.20
CA HIS A 55 5.60 15.74 -13.91
C HIS A 55 6.62 15.20 -12.91
N LYS A 56 7.32 14.14 -13.26
CA LYS A 56 8.33 13.53 -12.41
C LYS A 56 9.55 14.45 -12.25
N GLN A 57 10.06 14.60 -11.04
CA GLN A 57 11.22 15.45 -10.73
C GLN A 57 12.54 14.76 -11.12
N LEU A 58 12.61 13.44 -10.87
CA LEU A 58 13.75 12.59 -11.20
C LEU A 58 13.38 11.69 -12.39
N ASP A 59 14.31 11.35 -13.25
CA ASP A 59 14.13 10.44 -14.41
C ASP A 59 12.88 10.80 -15.24
N LYS A 60 12.74 12.08 -15.56
CA LYS A 60 11.57 12.61 -16.27
C LYS A 60 11.30 11.86 -17.57
N GLY A 61 10.04 11.44 -17.75
CA GLY A 61 9.62 10.68 -18.92
C GLY A 61 9.95 9.17 -18.85
N ARG A 62 10.64 8.71 -17.79
CA ARG A 62 10.99 7.30 -17.61
C ARG A 62 10.12 6.60 -16.58
N GLN A 63 9.78 5.35 -16.87
CA GLN A 63 9.15 4.42 -15.93
C GLN A 63 10.26 3.61 -15.26
N VAL A 64 10.60 3.96 -14.02
CA VAL A 64 11.75 3.39 -13.29
C VAL A 64 11.32 2.19 -12.48
N PHE A 65 12.12 1.11 -12.52
CA PHE A 65 11.87 -0.12 -11.77
C PHE A 65 13.17 -0.86 -11.47
N ALA A 66 13.18 -1.72 -10.44
CA ALA A 66 14.32 -2.56 -10.11
C ALA A 66 14.26 -3.92 -10.83
N PHE A 67 13.09 -4.56 -10.83
CA PHE A 67 12.85 -5.81 -11.55
C PHE A 67 11.39 -5.86 -12.05
N ALA A 68 11.09 -6.84 -12.90
CA ALA A 68 9.77 -6.99 -13.48
C ALA A 68 9.26 -8.43 -13.32
N ALA A 69 7.96 -8.56 -13.06
CA ALA A 69 7.28 -9.85 -13.04
C ALA A 69 5.83 -9.69 -13.51
N GLY A 70 5.45 -10.45 -14.52
CA GLY A 70 4.10 -10.40 -15.10
C GLY A 70 3.93 -11.40 -16.23
N THR A 71 2.96 -11.12 -17.09
CA THR A 71 2.66 -11.93 -18.26
C THR A 71 3.63 -11.64 -19.43
N GLN A 72 3.55 -12.42 -20.50
CA GLN A 72 4.34 -12.17 -21.73
C GLN A 72 4.12 -10.77 -22.28
N LYS A 73 2.89 -10.22 -22.16
CA LYS A 73 2.55 -8.85 -22.55
C LYS A 73 3.46 -7.81 -21.90
N LEU A 74 3.81 -7.99 -20.63
CA LEU A 74 4.71 -7.10 -19.90
C LEU A 74 6.11 -7.14 -20.52
N TYR A 75 6.66 -8.32 -20.76
CA TYR A 75 8.01 -8.47 -21.34
C TYR A 75 8.06 -7.95 -22.77
N ASP A 76 7.03 -8.19 -23.58
CA ASP A 76 6.92 -7.65 -24.94
C ASP A 76 6.86 -6.11 -24.93
N TYR A 77 6.15 -5.51 -23.96
CA TYR A 77 6.10 -4.06 -23.80
C TYR A 77 7.46 -3.47 -23.41
N MET A 78 8.22 -4.18 -22.59
CA MET A 78 9.52 -3.71 -22.10
C MET A 78 10.64 -3.88 -23.15
N ASP A 79 10.51 -4.82 -24.10
CA ASP A 79 11.58 -5.10 -25.07
C ASP A 79 11.87 -3.86 -25.90
N ARG A 80 13.12 -3.38 -25.81
CA ARG A 80 13.62 -2.19 -26.51
C ARG A 80 12.77 -0.92 -26.35
N ASN A 81 11.97 -0.83 -25.29
CA ASN A 81 11.15 0.33 -25.02
C ASN A 81 11.98 1.41 -24.30
N PRO A 82 12.22 2.57 -24.93
CA PRO A 82 13.04 3.62 -24.31
C PRO A 82 12.36 4.30 -23.11
N ASP A 83 11.05 4.14 -22.93
CA ASP A 83 10.32 4.76 -21.84
C ASP A 83 10.50 4.02 -20.51
N VAL A 84 10.93 2.75 -20.53
CA VAL A 84 11.21 1.98 -19.32
C VAL A 84 12.70 2.01 -18.97
N MET A 85 13.00 2.09 -17.68
CA MET A 85 14.35 2.21 -17.17
C MET A 85 14.57 1.26 -15.99
N GLY A 86 15.37 0.21 -16.19
CA GLY A 86 15.89 -0.62 -15.10
C GLY A 86 16.93 0.14 -14.29
N ALA A 87 16.81 0.14 -12.98
CA ALA A 87 17.74 0.77 -12.05
C ALA A 87 18.01 -0.18 -10.88
N PRO A 88 19.16 -0.06 -10.19
CA PRO A 88 19.46 -0.91 -9.06
C PRO A 88 18.50 -0.63 -7.88
N VAL A 89 18.26 -1.64 -7.04
CA VAL A 89 17.28 -1.58 -5.96
C VAL A 89 17.64 -0.53 -4.89
N ASP A 90 18.90 -0.28 -4.66
CA ASP A 90 19.40 0.75 -3.75
C ASP A 90 19.09 2.18 -4.24
N TYR A 91 18.74 2.35 -5.51
CA TYR A 91 18.22 3.58 -6.06
C TYR A 91 16.67 3.61 -6.03
N THR A 92 16.02 2.55 -6.53
CA THR A 92 14.56 2.54 -6.63
C THR A 92 13.87 2.56 -5.27
N ASN A 93 14.46 1.90 -4.27
CA ASN A 93 13.92 1.77 -2.91
C ASN A 93 14.49 2.81 -1.93
N ASP A 94 15.38 3.69 -2.38
CA ASP A 94 15.91 4.74 -1.51
C ASP A 94 14.80 5.72 -1.11
N VAL A 95 14.49 5.75 0.17
CA VAL A 95 13.48 6.65 0.77
C VAL A 95 13.76 8.12 0.41
N HIS A 96 15.03 8.52 0.35
CA HIS A 96 15.42 9.87 -0.02
C HIS A 96 15.12 10.15 -1.50
N VAL A 97 15.39 9.22 -2.40
CA VAL A 97 15.04 9.32 -3.83
C VAL A 97 13.53 9.43 -4.00
N ILE A 98 12.78 8.51 -3.39
CA ILE A 98 11.31 8.47 -3.47
C ILE A 98 10.68 9.78 -2.96
N SER A 99 11.17 10.29 -1.83
CA SER A 99 10.64 11.50 -1.19
C SER A 99 10.80 12.78 -2.03
N GLN A 100 11.73 12.81 -2.99
CA GLN A 100 11.95 13.93 -3.91
C GLN A 100 10.95 13.95 -5.07
N ILE A 101 10.16 12.90 -5.25
CA ILE A 101 9.15 12.81 -6.32
C ILE A 101 7.81 13.29 -5.75
N ASP A 102 7.31 14.44 -6.18
CA ASP A 102 6.05 15.02 -5.73
C ASP A 102 4.85 14.11 -6.07
N ASN A 103 3.84 14.10 -5.21
CA ASN A 103 2.63 13.30 -5.34
C ASN A 103 2.93 11.80 -5.53
N PHE A 104 3.89 11.29 -4.77
CA PHE A 104 4.22 9.87 -4.81
C PHE A 104 3.14 9.04 -4.14
N ILE A 105 2.59 8.08 -4.86
CA ILE A 105 1.51 7.20 -4.41
C ILE A 105 2.04 5.76 -4.33
N SER A 106 2.18 5.27 -3.12
CA SER A 106 2.55 3.88 -2.83
C SER A 106 1.30 3.07 -2.50
N ILE A 107 1.10 1.94 -3.17
CA ILE A 107 -0.06 1.06 -2.97
C ILE A 107 0.44 -0.36 -2.72
N ASN A 108 0.25 -0.84 -1.50
CA ASN A 108 0.69 -2.16 -1.07
C ASN A 108 -0.43 -2.94 -0.39
N ASN A 109 -0.23 -4.24 -0.23
CA ASN A 109 -1.16 -5.14 0.45
C ASN A 109 -0.62 -5.50 1.84
N ALA A 110 -1.50 -5.97 2.73
CA ALA A 110 -1.13 -6.48 4.04
C ALA A 110 -1.88 -7.76 4.39
N ILE A 111 -1.36 -8.47 5.39
CA ILE A 111 -1.99 -9.65 5.99
C ILE A 111 -2.93 -9.22 7.10
N ASP A 112 -2.46 -8.38 8.02
CA ASP A 112 -3.25 -7.79 9.09
C ASP A 112 -2.69 -6.44 9.54
N CYS A 113 -3.52 -5.68 10.28
CA CYS A 113 -3.16 -4.41 10.89
C CYS A 113 -3.76 -4.35 12.30
N ASP A 114 -2.98 -3.90 13.28
CA ASP A 114 -3.48 -3.77 14.65
C ASP A 114 -4.07 -2.38 14.95
N LEU A 115 -4.74 -2.24 16.10
CA LEU A 115 -5.39 -0.99 16.52
C LEU A 115 -4.42 0.17 16.79
N PHE A 116 -3.12 -0.09 16.87
CA PHE A 116 -2.09 0.95 16.91
C PHE A 116 -1.69 1.45 15.51
N GLY A 117 -2.05 0.71 14.46
CA GLY A 117 -1.66 0.98 13.08
C GLY A 117 -0.33 0.33 12.68
N GLN A 118 0.12 -0.71 13.41
CA GLN A 118 1.20 -1.57 12.96
C GLN A 118 0.68 -2.51 11.88
N VAL A 119 1.42 -2.65 10.79
CA VAL A 119 1.04 -3.47 9.63
C VAL A 119 1.97 -4.67 9.51
N ASN A 120 1.41 -5.85 9.32
CA ASN A 120 2.11 -7.06 8.97
C ASN A 120 1.76 -7.46 7.53
N ALA A 121 2.79 -7.61 6.69
CA ALA A 121 2.67 -8.07 5.31
C ALA A 121 3.50 -9.33 5.03
N GLU A 122 4.22 -9.87 6.03
CA GLU A 122 5.26 -10.89 5.84
C GLU A 122 4.94 -12.24 6.47
N SER A 123 4.04 -12.29 7.46
CA SER A 123 3.82 -13.52 8.24
C SER A 123 2.37 -13.75 8.64
N ALA A 124 1.99 -15.00 8.83
CA ALA A 124 0.74 -15.39 9.49
C ALA A 124 1.08 -15.98 10.87
N GLY A 125 1.08 -15.14 11.91
CA GLY A 125 1.67 -15.47 13.20
C GLY A 125 3.17 -15.79 13.03
N ILE A 126 3.60 -16.92 13.54
CA ILE A 126 4.99 -17.39 13.43
C ILE A 126 5.34 -17.96 12.03
N LYS A 127 4.34 -18.15 11.16
CA LYS A 127 4.57 -18.70 9.83
C LYS A 127 5.03 -17.58 8.88
N HIS A 128 6.29 -17.62 8.50
CA HIS A 128 6.86 -16.73 7.49
C HIS A 128 6.23 -17.00 6.10
N ILE A 129 5.86 -15.95 5.39
CA ILE A 129 5.21 -16.00 4.06
C ILE A 129 6.10 -15.36 3.01
N SER A 130 6.66 -14.18 3.30
CA SER A 130 7.51 -13.44 2.36
C SER A 130 8.62 -12.70 3.08
N GLY A 131 9.66 -12.31 2.36
CA GLY A 131 10.64 -11.34 2.85
C GLY A 131 10.05 -9.93 2.97
N THR A 132 10.84 -9.03 3.54
CA THR A 132 10.43 -7.64 3.77
C THR A 132 10.13 -6.88 2.46
N GLY A 133 10.87 -7.13 1.38
CA GLY A 133 10.78 -6.35 0.14
C GLY A 133 10.94 -4.85 0.40
N GLY A 134 10.47 -4.04 -0.53
CA GLY A 134 10.53 -2.59 -0.45
C GLY A 134 9.29 -1.91 0.14
N GLN A 135 8.33 -2.65 0.72
CA GLN A 135 7.07 -2.06 1.17
C GLN A 135 7.28 -0.87 2.11
N LEU A 136 8.11 -1.04 3.14
CA LEU A 136 8.39 0.03 4.10
C LEU A 136 9.11 1.22 3.44
N ASP A 137 10.06 0.96 2.55
CA ASP A 137 10.81 2.01 1.86
C ASP A 137 9.87 2.93 1.06
N PHE A 138 8.97 2.32 0.28
CA PHE A 138 7.98 3.05 -0.51
C PHE A 138 6.91 3.73 0.36
N ALA A 139 6.47 3.08 1.46
CA ALA A 139 5.55 3.68 2.41
C ALA A 139 6.16 4.94 3.05
N MET A 140 7.41 4.86 3.50
CA MET A 140 8.14 5.98 4.08
C MET A 140 8.42 7.08 3.06
N GLY A 141 8.91 6.73 1.88
CA GLY A 141 9.19 7.68 0.82
C GLY A 141 7.93 8.45 0.40
N ALA A 142 6.81 7.74 0.22
CA ALA A 142 5.52 8.36 -0.07
C ALA A 142 5.01 9.24 1.08
N TYR A 143 5.22 8.82 2.34
CA TYR A 143 4.84 9.59 3.52
C TYR A 143 5.59 10.93 3.61
N LEU A 144 6.84 10.98 3.15
CA LEU A 144 7.72 12.15 3.16
C LEU A 144 7.59 13.00 1.89
N SER A 145 7.14 12.41 0.78
CA SER A 145 6.95 13.11 -0.49
C SER A 145 5.93 14.25 -0.34
N LYS A 146 6.18 15.37 -0.98
CA LYS A 146 5.24 16.50 -1.03
C LYS A 146 3.97 16.10 -1.78
N GLY A 147 2.83 16.07 -1.07
CA GLY A 147 1.55 15.58 -1.60
C GLY A 147 1.48 14.05 -1.73
N GLY A 148 2.51 13.33 -1.29
CA GLY A 148 2.57 11.88 -1.36
C GLY A 148 1.65 11.19 -0.36
N LYS A 149 1.26 9.95 -0.69
CA LYS A 149 0.38 9.12 0.13
C LYS A 149 0.77 7.65 0.00
N SER A 150 0.76 6.94 1.12
CA SER A 150 0.93 5.49 1.16
C SER A 150 -0.39 4.83 1.54
N PHE A 151 -0.82 3.87 0.74
CA PHE A 151 -2.03 3.09 0.94
C PHE A 151 -1.68 1.64 1.21
N ILE A 152 -2.15 1.13 2.35
CA ILE A 152 -2.15 -0.30 2.67
C ILE A 152 -3.56 -0.80 2.47
N CYS A 153 -3.74 -1.62 1.44
CA CYS A 153 -5.04 -2.12 1.00
C CYS A 153 -5.19 -3.59 1.38
N MET A 154 -6.29 -3.95 2.05
CA MET A 154 -6.58 -5.33 2.41
C MET A 154 -8.08 -5.57 2.51
N SER A 155 -8.54 -6.80 2.26
CA SER A 155 -9.89 -7.18 2.68
C SER A 155 -9.98 -7.16 4.20
N SER A 156 -11.10 -6.73 4.76
CA SER A 156 -11.28 -6.62 6.22
C SER A 156 -11.26 -7.97 6.93
N THR A 157 -11.50 -9.06 6.19
CA THR A 157 -11.54 -10.42 6.72
C THR A 157 -10.76 -11.40 5.84
N VAL A 158 -10.46 -12.56 6.43
CA VAL A 158 -9.95 -13.74 5.73
C VAL A 158 -10.74 -14.98 6.18
N THR A 159 -11.07 -15.86 5.24
CA THR A 159 -11.71 -17.14 5.52
C THR A 159 -10.64 -18.24 5.56
N GLY A 160 -10.53 -18.91 6.70
CA GLY A 160 -9.66 -20.06 6.87
C GLY A 160 -10.12 -21.28 6.05
N LYS A 161 -9.27 -22.28 5.93
CA LYS A 161 -9.60 -23.53 5.23
C LYS A 161 -10.75 -24.31 5.89
N ASP A 162 -10.96 -24.10 7.18
CA ASP A 162 -12.04 -24.64 8.00
C ASP A 162 -13.35 -23.84 7.91
N GLY A 163 -13.42 -22.83 7.07
CA GLY A 163 -14.56 -21.92 6.94
C GLY A 163 -14.62 -20.81 8.00
N THR A 164 -13.70 -20.77 8.96
CA THR A 164 -13.67 -19.73 10.00
C THR A 164 -13.32 -18.38 9.38
N VAL A 165 -14.17 -17.38 9.60
CA VAL A 165 -13.91 -16.00 9.20
C VAL A 165 -13.19 -15.28 10.34
N LYS A 166 -12.09 -14.58 10.00
CA LYS A 166 -11.27 -13.81 10.94
C LYS A 166 -11.11 -12.38 10.45
N SER A 167 -11.14 -11.42 11.38
CA SER A 167 -10.80 -10.03 11.07
C SER A 167 -9.31 -9.91 10.73
N ARG A 168 -8.99 -9.03 9.78
CA ARG A 168 -7.60 -8.60 9.48
C ARG A 168 -7.24 -7.30 10.18
N ILE A 169 -8.23 -6.59 10.73
CA ILE A 169 -7.98 -5.55 11.72
C ILE A 169 -8.08 -6.23 13.08
N VAL A 170 -6.98 -6.24 13.84
CA VAL A 170 -6.82 -7.02 15.07
C VAL A 170 -6.45 -6.11 16.24
N PRO A 171 -6.77 -6.50 17.50
CA PRO A 171 -6.38 -5.69 18.67
C PRO A 171 -4.89 -5.44 18.74
N THR A 172 -4.10 -6.49 18.61
CA THR A 172 -2.63 -6.50 18.51
C THR A 172 -2.22 -7.50 17.46
N LEU A 173 -1.10 -7.29 16.78
CA LEU A 173 -0.55 -8.31 15.88
C LEU A 173 -0.42 -9.64 16.63
N THR A 174 -0.74 -10.74 15.95
CA THR A 174 -0.60 -12.09 16.52
C THR A 174 0.83 -12.30 17.02
N PRO A 175 1.05 -12.83 18.24
CA PRO A 175 2.39 -13.09 18.74
C PRO A 175 3.25 -13.88 17.75
N GLY A 176 4.45 -13.34 17.45
CA GLY A 176 5.36 -13.87 16.45
C GLY A 176 5.16 -13.33 15.03
N SER A 177 4.14 -12.49 14.78
CA SER A 177 4.00 -11.76 13.52
C SER A 177 5.10 -10.70 13.36
N ILE A 178 5.48 -10.48 12.12
CA ILE A 178 6.47 -9.46 11.75
C ILE A 178 5.73 -8.12 11.55
N CYS A 179 6.23 -7.06 12.18
CA CYS A 179 5.77 -5.71 11.88
C CYS A 179 6.54 -5.18 10.66
N THR A 180 5.89 -5.17 9.51
CA THR A 180 6.47 -4.68 8.24
C THR A 180 6.49 -3.16 8.22
N ASP A 181 5.33 -2.52 8.49
CA ASP A 181 5.24 -1.07 8.57
C ASP A 181 4.96 -0.67 10.03
N PRO A 182 5.89 0.05 10.70
CA PRO A 182 5.65 0.55 12.03
C PRO A 182 4.57 1.63 12.03
N ARG A 183 3.85 1.75 13.14
CA ARG A 183 2.73 2.72 13.29
C ARG A 183 3.08 4.18 12.98
N SER A 184 4.35 4.54 13.07
CA SER A 184 4.83 5.88 12.78
C SER A 184 4.89 6.21 11.28
N CYS A 185 4.89 5.17 10.41
CA CYS A 185 4.98 5.31 8.96
C CYS A 185 3.67 4.96 8.25
N THR A 186 2.74 4.26 8.92
CA THR A 186 1.45 3.91 8.33
C THR A 186 0.60 5.16 8.08
N HIS A 187 0.19 5.36 6.83
CA HIS A 187 -0.53 6.55 6.40
C HIS A 187 -2.02 6.26 6.19
N TYR A 188 -2.38 5.54 5.13
CA TYR A 188 -3.77 5.15 4.87
C TYR A 188 -3.96 3.64 4.99
N ILE A 189 -5.03 3.23 5.66
CA ILE A 189 -5.54 1.85 5.65
C ILE A 189 -6.84 1.84 4.86
N VAL A 190 -6.93 0.90 3.92
CA VAL A 190 -8.08 0.76 3.00
C VAL A 190 -8.64 -0.65 3.10
N THR A 191 -9.94 -0.74 3.30
CA THR A 191 -10.72 -1.97 3.20
C THR A 191 -11.94 -1.76 2.31
N GLU A 192 -12.74 -2.79 2.08
CA GLU A 192 -14.03 -2.68 1.39
C GLU A 192 -15.06 -1.81 2.13
N TYR A 193 -14.82 -1.49 3.41
CA TYR A 193 -15.69 -0.62 4.22
C TYR A 193 -15.25 0.84 4.23
N GLY A 194 -14.14 1.17 3.59
CA GLY A 194 -13.68 2.54 3.47
C GLY A 194 -12.17 2.71 3.61
N MET A 195 -11.79 3.95 3.81
CA MET A 195 -10.40 4.37 3.92
C MET A 195 -10.23 5.34 5.08
N VAL A 196 -9.17 5.15 5.86
CA VAL A 196 -8.83 6.04 6.98
C VAL A 196 -7.38 6.52 6.88
N ASN A 197 -7.18 7.78 7.20
CA ASN A 197 -5.86 8.40 7.31
C ASN A 197 -5.40 8.36 8.77
N LEU A 198 -4.30 7.67 9.04
CA LEU A 198 -3.76 7.53 10.40
C LEU A 198 -2.68 8.57 10.74
N LYS A 199 -2.26 9.39 9.76
CA LYS A 199 -1.21 10.39 9.95
C LYS A 199 -1.67 11.47 10.92
N GLY A 200 -0.90 11.67 11.98
CA GLY A 200 -1.19 12.70 12.99
C GLY A 200 -2.22 12.33 14.05
N LEU A 201 -2.84 11.14 13.97
CA LEU A 201 -3.83 10.68 14.95
C LEU A 201 -3.16 10.17 16.23
N SER A 202 -3.78 10.46 17.37
CA SER A 202 -3.48 9.85 18.66
C SER A 202 -3.84 8.35 18.67
N THR A 203 -3.40 7.61 19.69
CA THR A 203 -3.63 6.15 19.77
C THR A 203 -5.12 5.79 19.75
N TRP A 204 -5.96 6.52 20.48
CA TRP A 204 -7.41 6.25 20.50
C TRP A 204 -8.13 6.71 19.22
N GLU A 205 -7.71 7.78 18.60
CA GLU A 205 -8.23 8.17 17.27
C GLU A 205 -7.86 7.14 16.20
N ARG A 206 -6.67 6.54 16.27
CA ARG A 206 -6.30 5.42 15.40
C ARG A 206 -7.18 4.21 15.61
N ALA A 207 -7.43 3.82 16.87
CA ALA A 207 -8.31 2.69 17.19
C ALA A 207 -9.72 2.93 16.64
N GLU A 208 -10.29 4.12 16.84
CA GLU A 208 -11.60 4.50 16.28
C GLU A 208 -11.61 4.44 14.76
N ALA A 209 -10.62 5.04 14.10
CA ALA A 209 -10.50 5.05 12.64
C ALA A 209 -10.41 3.62 12.08
N LEU A 210 -9.54 2.78 12.65
CA LEU A 210 -9.35 1.40 12.20
C LEU A 210 -10.60 0.54 12.42
N ILE A 211 -11.27 0.68 13.57
CA ILE A 211 -12.53 -0.02 13.85
C ILE A 211 -13.62 0.40 12.86
N SER A 212 -13.66 1.66 12.41
CA SER A 212 -14.65 2.14 11.45
C SER A 212 -14.57 1.43 10.09
N VAL A 213 -13.38 0.98 9.68
CA VAL A 213 -13.12 0.26 8.43
C VAL A 213 -12.97 -1.25 8.62
N ALA A 214 -13.14 -1.77 9.84
CA ALA A 214 -13.23 -3.20 10.10
C ALA A 214 -14.58 -3.76 9.63
N HIS A 215 -14.62 -5.08 9.40
CA HIS A 215 -15.89 -5.76 9.11
C HIS A 215 -16.90 -5.55 10.26
N PRO A 216 -18.16 -5.21 9.99
CA PRO A 216 -19.16 -4.88 11.02
C PRO A 216 -19.25 -5.90 12.15
N ASP A 217 -19.24 -7.19 11.83
CA ASP A 217 -19.39 -8.29 12.80
C ASP A 217 -18.26 -8.33 13.85
N PHE A 218 -17.13 -7.68 13.61
CA PHE A 218 -15.99 -7.66 14.53
C PHE A 218 -15.82 -6.33 15.30
N ARG A 219 -16.58 -5.29 14.96
CA ARG A 219 -16.39 -3.95 15.54
C ARG A 219 -16.63 -3.91 17.04
N GLU A 220 -17.72 -4.51 17.52
CA GLU A 220 -18.04 -4.55 18.96
C GLU A 220 -16.95 -5.28 19.75
N GLN A 221 -16.43 -6.40 19.23
CA GLN A 221 -15.34 -7.12 19.88
C GLN A 221 -14.05 -6.28 19.89
N LEU A 222 -13.73 -5.59 18.79
CA LEU A 222 -12.57 -4.70 18.71
C LEU A 222 -12.67 -3.52 19.69
N ILE A 223 -13.87 -2.95 19.90
CA ILE A 223 -14.12 -1.91 20.90
C ILE A 223 -13.86 -2.46 22.30
N ALA A 224 -14.41 -3.64 22.64
CA ALA A 224 -14.21 -4.27 23.94
C ALA A 224 -12.72 -4.58 24.21
N ASP A 225 -11.98 -4.98 23.19
CA ASP A 225 -10.54 -5.21 23.32
C ASP A 225 -9.76 -3.89 23.46
N ALA A 226 -10.13 -2.85 22.71
CA ALA A 226 -9.55 -1.51 22.84
C ALA A 226 -9.79 -0.88 24.24
N GLU A 227 -10.95 -1.14 24.85
CA GLU A 227 -11.25 -0.75 26.23
C GLU A 227 -10.31 -1.44 27.23
N LYS A 228 -10.11 -2.75 27.10
CA LYS A 228 -9.15 -3.51 27.94
C LYS A 228 -7.71 -3.01 27.76
N MET A 229 -7.35 -2.59 26.55
CA MET A 229 -6.04 -2.03 26.23
C MET A 229 -5.87 -0.56 26.65
N HIS A 230 -6.91 0.06 27.23
CA HIS A 230 -6.97 1.48 27.58
C HIS A 230 -6.73 2.46 26.44
N ILE A 231 -7.06 2.04 25.19
CA ILE A 231 -6.97 2.86 23.98
C ILE A 231 -8.35 3.22 23.40
N TRP A 232 -9.42 2.96 24.14
CA TRP A 232 -10.79 3.38 23.83
C TRP A 232 -11.33 4.24 24.96
N ARG A 233 -12.02 5.34 24.62
CA ARG A 233 -12.64 6.25 25.60
C ARG A 233 -14.10 6.48 25.26
N ARG A 234 -14.90 6.86 26.25
CA ARG A 234 -16.31 7.24 26.02
C ARG A 234 -16.47 8.41 25.06
N SER A 235 -15.43 9.24 24.91
CA SER A 235 -15.39 10.36 23.95
C SER A 235 -15.06 9.94 22.51
N ASN A 236 -14.71 8.67 22.26
CA ASN A 236 -14.49 8.13 20.93
C ASN A 236 -15.81 7.75 20.21
N LYS A 237 -16.89 8.52 20.41
CA LYS A 237 -18.20 8.21 19.84
C LYS A 237 -18.57 9.22 18.76
#